data_0dd08dddade133f41511bcdad891639a
#
_entry.id   0dd08dddade133f41511bcdad891639a
#
_cell.length_a   1.000
_cell.length_b   1.000
_cell.length_c   1.000
_cell.angle_alpha   90.00
_cell.angle_beta   90.00
_cell.angle_gamma   90.00
#
_symmetry.space_group_name_H-M   'P 1'
#
loop_
_entity.id
_entity.type
_entity.pdbx_description
1 polymer ?
#
loop_
_entity_poly.entity_id
_entity_poly.type
_entity_poly.pdbx_seq_one_letter_code
_entity_poly.pdbx_strand_id
1 'polypeptide(L)'
;MYCGLQELLDKHEIVHHKEVNLSDYSYAKTGGQAAFIVSPQSLDLLELCLQFFAKTNLSFRVIGATSNILFRDEKSYGVFLTTENLKDIQYDRSSSEITVFAGVMLTDFVHYVVDRSVAGFENLVGIPGTMGGAIYMNAGSFRCEIKDHLKHVMVMRYDGSLVKMELEDLDMSWRHSIFMDKDLGVIVSATFHRQEGNYEKINEEMNRWQKWRDTHLESVYPNLGSIFATK
;
A
#
# COMPACT_ATOMS: atom_id res chain seq x y z
N MET A 1 -12.72 -22.12 14.46
CA MET A 1 -12.99 -20.68 14.24
C MET A 1 -12.83 -20.29 12.76
N TYR A 2 -11.88 -20.82 12.00
CA TYR A 2 -11.58 -20.41 10.60
C TYR A 2 -12.02 -21.43 9.53
N CYS A 3 -12.82 -22.47 9.85
CA CYS A 3 -13.19 -23.54 8.90
C CYS A 3 -13.91 -22.98 7.67
N GLY A 4 -14.92 -22.14 7.86
CA GLY A 4 -15.63 -21.52 6.74
C GLY A 4 -14.79 -20.55 5.92
N LEU A 5 -13.76 -19.92 6.52
CA LEU A 5 -12.80 -19.10 5.77
C LEU A 5 -11.95 -19.97 4.83
N GLN A 6 -11.39 -21.06 5.35
CA GLN A 6 -10.59 -21.99 4.54
C GLN A 6 -11.40 -22.53 3.36
N GLU A 7 -12.64 -22.97 3.59
CA GLU A 7 -13.52 -23.46 2.54
C GLU A 7 -13.80 -22.41 1.45
N LEU A 8 -14.02 -21.14 1.85
CA LEU A 8 -14.18 -20.04 0.91
C LEU A 8 -12.94 -19.83 0.05
N LEU A 9 -11.77 -19.74 0.70
CA LEU A 9 -10.50 -19.46 0.03
C LEU A 9 -10.14 -20.57 -0.97
N ASP A 10 -10.30 -21.83 -0.57
CA ASP A 10 -10.01 -22.99 -1.43
C ASP A 10 -10.99 -23.08 -2.61
N LYS A 11 -12.29 -22.88 -2.35
CA LYS A 11 -13.36 -22.94 -3.35
C LYS A 11 -13.17 -21.91 -4.47
N HIS A 12 -12.69 -20.72 -4.13
CA HIS A 12 -12.52 -19.61 -5.07
C HIS A 12 -11.06 -19.38 -5.48
N GLU A 13 -10.16 -20.33 -5.14
CA GLU A 13 -8.73 -20.28 -5.47
C GLU A 13 -8.07 -18.96 -5.06
N ILE A 14 -8.52 -18.41 -3.91
CA ILE A 14 -7.97 -17.16 -3.39
C ILE A 14 -6.59 -17.44 -2.78
N VAL A 15 -5.57 -16.73 -3.23
CA VAL A 15 -4.21 -16.87 -2.68
C VAL A 15 -4.21 -16.55 -1.19
N HIS A 16 -3.70 -17.49 -0.41
CA HIS A 16 -3.58 -17.31 1.04
C HIS A 16 -2.45 -18.15 1.62
N HIS A 17 -1.98 -17.73 2.78
CA HIS A 17 -1.03 -18.46 3.60
C HIS A 17 -1.65 -18.71 4.98
N LYS A 18 -1.44 -19.88 5.52
CA LYS A 18 -1.97 -20.33 6.81
C LYS A 18 -0.84 -20.53 7.81
N GLU A 19 -1.10 -20.22 9.08
CA GLU A 19 -0.13 -20.41 10.17
C GLU A 19 1.23 -19.77 9.88
N VAL A 20 1.19 -18.50 9.45
CA VAL A 20 2.38 -17.77 8.99
C VAL A 20 3.15 -17.23 10.19
N ASN A 21 4.44 -17.52 10.23
CA ASN A 21 5.35 -16.84 11.13
C ASN A 21 5.66 -15.42 10.58
N LEU A 22 5.18 -14.39 11.26
CA LEU A 22 5.31 -13.02 10.79
C LEU A 22 6.76 -12.53 10.75
N SER A 23 7.67 -13.11 11.52
CA SER A 23 9.09 -12.80 11.41
C SER A 23 9.69 -13.17 10.05
N ASP A 24 9.12 -14.17 9.36
CA ASP A 24 9.53 -14.55 8.02
C ASP A 24 8.89 -13.64 6.95
N TYR A 25 7.67 -13.15 7.23
CA TYR A 25 6.87 -12.36 6.30
C TYR A 25 7.14 -10.84 6.41
N SER A 26 7.25 -10.31 7.63
CA SER A 26 7.33 -8.87 7.87
C SER A 26 8.63 -8.24 7.36
N TYR A 27 8.54 -6.97 6.98
CA TYR A 27 9.70 -6.18 6.51
C TYR A 27 10.78 -6.05 7.62
N ALA A 28 10.36 -5.85 8.87
CA ALA A 28 11.24 -5.74 10.04
C ALA A 28 11.75 -7.08 10.56
N LYS A 29 11.31 -8.21 9.98
CA LYS A 29 11.66 -9.58 10.42
C LYS A 29 11.35 -9.84 11.90
N THR A 30 10.26 -9.27 12.39
CA THR A 30 9.71 -9.46 13.73
C THR A 30 8.27 -9.92 13.64
N GLY A 31 7.76 -10.54 14.69
CA GLY A 31 6.35 -10.86 14.87
C GLY A 31 6.07 -12.33 15.12
N GLY A 32 5.02 -12.58 15.89
CA GLY A 32 4.52 -13.91 16.19
C GLY A 32 3.75 -14.54 15.02
N GLN A 33 2.77 -15.39 15.31
CA GLN A 33 2.05 -16.12 14.28
C GLN A 33 0.77 -15.41 13.83
N ALA A 34 0.48 -15.43 12.53
CA ALA A 34 -0.81 -15.10 11.95
C ALA A 34 -1.55 -16.38 11.56
N ALA A 35 -2.87 -16.43 11.84
CA ALA A 35 -3.68 -17.56 11.43
C ALA A 35 -3.81 -17.64 9.91
N PHE A 36 -4.05 -16.49 9.26
CA PHE A 36 -4.12 -16.37 7.80
C PHE A 36 -3.55 -15.04 7.32
N ILE A 37 -2.92 -15.09 6.15
CA ILE A 37 -2.69 -13.93 5.28
C ILE A 37 -3.45 -14.23 3.99
N VAL A 38 -4.43 -13.40 3.66
CA VAL A 38 -5.33 -13.56 2.51
C VAL A 38 -4.99 -12.49 1.46
N SER A 39 -4.71 -12.91 0.23
CA SER A 39 -4.19 -12.06 -0.86
C SER A 39 -5.06 -12.20 -2.11
N PRO A 40 -6.28 -11.58 -2.17
CA PRO A 40 -7.16 -11.66 -3.32
C PRO A 40 -6.49 -11.14 -4.59
N GLN A 41 -6.70 -11.83 -5.73
CA GLN A 41 -6.06 -11.51 -7.00
C GLN A 41 -6.89 -10.57 -7.89
N SER A 42 -8.14 -10.29 -7.51
CA SER A 42 -9.04 -9.37 -8.23
C SER A 42 -9.93 -8.59 -7.27
N LEU A 43 -10.60 -7.55 -7.78
CA LEU A 43 -11.58 -6.79 -7.00
C LEU A 43 -12.78 -7.66 -6.61
N ASP A 44 -13.24 -8.55 -7.47
CA ASP A 44 -14.36 -9.46 -7.20
C ASP A 44 -14.00 -10.42 -6.05
N LEU A 45 -12.77 -10.94 -6.01
CA LEU A 45 -12.30 -11.79 -4.94
C LEU A 45 -12.08 -11.02 -3.63
N LEU A 46 -11.65 -9.76 -3.72
CA LEU A 46 -11.56 -8.88 -2.55
C LEU A 46 -12.96 -8.62 -1.98
N GLU A 47 -13.93 -8.28 -2.83
CA GLU A 47 -15.32 -8.09 -2.44
C GLU A 47 -15.88 -9.33 -1.74
N LEU A 48 -15.67 -10.50 -2.32
CA LEU A 48 -16.08 -11.78 -1.73
C LEU A 48 -15.50 -12.01 -0.34
N CYS A 49 -14.21 -11.71 -0.14
CA CYS A 49 -13.56 -11.79 1.17
C CYS A 49 -14.20 -10.83 2.18
N LEU A 50 -14.39 -9.56 1.79
CA LEU A 50 -14.94 -8.53 2.69
C LEU A 50 -16.39 -8.85 3.09
N GLN A 51 -17.22 -9.29 2.16
CA GLN A 51 -18.59 -9.73 2.43
C GLN A 51 -18.62 -10.95 3.37
N PHE A 52 -17.70 -11.91 3.18
CA PHE A 52 -17.57 -13.04 4.08
C PHE A 52 -17.16 -12.61 5.49
N PHE A 53 -16.16 -11.74 5.62
CA PHE A 53 -15.71 -11.23 6.91
C PHE A 53 -16.83 -10.47 7.65
N ALA A 54 -17.55 -9.61 6.93
CA ALA A 54 -18.70 -8.89 7.47
C ALA A 54 -19.81 -9.84 7.93
N LYS A 55 -20.21 -10.80 7.09
CA LYS A 55 -21.27 -11.78 7.38
C LYS A 55 -20.95 -12.68 8.58
N THR A 56 -19.68 -13.02 8.77
CA THR A 56 -19.24 -13.93 9.84
C THR A 56 -18.72 -13.22 11.08
N ASN A 57 -18.71 -11.87 11.10
CA ASN A 57 -18.06 -11.04 12.12
C ASN A 57 -16.59 -11.44 12.33
N LEU A 58 -15.91 -11.85 11.26
CA LEU A 58 -14.51 -12.23 11.35
C LEU A 58 -13.62 -10.98 11.36
N SER A 59 -12.95 -10.77 12.49
CA SER A 59 -11.99 -9.66 12.62
C SER A 59 -10.76 -9.90 11.75
N PHE A 60 -10.38 -8.91 10.98
CA PHE A 60 -9.17 -8.91 10.16
C PHE A 60 -8.47 -7.55 10.23
N ARG A 61 -7.27 -7.48 9.67
CA ARG A 61 -6.52 -6.23 9.47
C ARG A 61 -5.95 -6.17 8.08
N VAL A 62 -6.03 -5.00 7.47
CA VAL A 62 -5.40 -4.75 6.16
C VAL A 62 -3.92 -4.42 6.37
N ILE A 63 -3.07 -5.06 5.57
CA ILE A 63 -1.63 -4.79 5.56
C ILE A 63 -1.14 -4.60 4.12
N GLY A 64 -0.12 -3.75 3.96
CA GLY A 64 0.68 -3.66 2.74
C GLY A 64 2.00 -4.42 2.91
N ALA A 65 3.11 -3.86 2.41
CA ALA A 65 4.44 -4.46 2.52
C ALA A 65 5.05 -4.44 3.94
N THR A 66 4.28 -4.08 4.94
CA THR A 66 4.65 -4.06 6.37
C THR A 66 5.86 -3.19 6.75
N SER A 67 6.33 -2.33 5.85
CA SER A 67 7.52 -1.50 6.06
C SER A 67 7.38 -0.41 7.14
N ASN A 68 6.17 -0.22 7.68
CA ASN A 68 5.87 0.72 8.77
C ASN A 68 5.09 0.05 9.91
N ILE A 69 5.24 -1.28 10.07
CA ILE A 69 4.53 -2.05 11.09
C ILE A 69 5.55 -2.85 11.91
N LEU A 70 5.50 -2.68 13.23
CA LEU A 70 6.24 -3.52 14.17
C LEU A 70 5.28 -4.53 14.81
N PHE A 71 5.44 -5.79 14.46
CA PHE A 71 4.70 -6.88 15.09
C PHE A 71 5.40 -7.35 16.37
N ARG A 72 4.61 -7.66 17.40
CA ARG A 72 5.11 -8.26 18.64
C ARG A 72 5.36 -9.76 18.44
N ASP A 73 6.52 -10.25 18.86
CA ASP A 73 6.92 -11.65 18.65
C ASP A 73 6.06 -12.65 19.44
N GLU A 74 5.65 -12.27 20.64
CA GLU A 74 4.86 -13.16 21.53
C GLU A 74 3.36 -13.19 21.21
N LYS A 75 2.89 -12.39 20.21
CA LYS A 75 1.47 -12.26 19.92
C LYS A 75 1.04 -13.23 18.83
N SER A 76 -0.06 -13.93 19.09
CA SER A 76 -0.83 -14.60 18.05
C SER A 76 -1.82 -13.64 17.40
N TYR A 77 -1.81 -13.56 16.09
CA TYR A 77 -2.67 -12.71 15.29
C TYR A 77 -3.72 -13.55 14.57
N GLY A 78 -4.87 -12.95 14.25
CA GLY A 78 -5.92 -13.58 13.47
C GLY A 78 -5.65 -13.55 11.97
N VAL A 79 -6.54 -12.88 11.23
CA VAL A 79 -6.50 -12.78 9.78
C VAL A 79 -5.92 -11.44 9.35
N PHE A 80 -5.00 -11.48 8.41
CA PHE A 80 -4.56 -10.33 7.63
C PHE A 80 -5.11 -10.42 6.21
N LEU A 81 -5.49 -9.28 5.66
CA LEU A 81 -5.87 -9.09 4.27
C LEU A 81 -4.81 -8.19 3.61
N THR A 82 -4.27 -8.61 2.49
CA THR A 82 -3.32 -7.80 1.72
C THR A 82 -3.81 -7.56 0.30
N THR A 83 -3.48 -6.40 -0.25
CA THR A 83 -3.78 -6.03 -1.64
C THR A 83 -2.60 -6.31 -2.58
N GLU A 84 -1.59 -7.05 -2.13
CA GLU A 84 -0.34 -7.27 -2.88
C GLU A 84 -0.50 -7.86 -4.27
N ASN A 85 -1.61 -8.56 -4.55
CA ASN A 85 -1.92 -9.11 -5.87
C ASN A 85 -2.76 -8.16 -6.75
N LEU A 86 -3.23 -7.04 -6.22
CA LEU A 86 -3.89 -6.00 -7.01
C LEU A 86 -2.83 -5.06 -7.59
N LYS A 87 -2.18 -5.49 -8.68
CA LYS A 87 -1.05 -4.79 -9.30
C LYS A 87 -1.41 -4.41 -10.72
N ASP A 88 -1.78 -3.15 -10.93
CA ASP A 88 -1.97 -2.58 -12.25
C ASP A 88 -1.66 -1.07 -12.22
N ILE A 89 -1.18 -0.53 -13.34
CA ILE A 89 -0.96 0.89 -13.55
C ILE A 89 -1.59 1.27 -14.88
N GLN A 90 -2.67 2.03 -14.82
CA GLN A 90 -3.41 2.50 -15.98
C GLN A 90 -2.89 3.87 -16.38
N TYR A 91 -2.19 3.91 -17.50
CA TYR A 91 -1.59 5.11 -18.06
C TYR A 91 -2.05 5.30 -19.50
N ASP A 92 -2.77 6.38 -19.72
CA ASP A 92 -3.12 6.84 -21.05
C ASP A 92 -2.43 8.19 -21.32
N ARG A 93 -1.67 8.27 -22.41
CA ARG A 93 -0.98 9.51 -22.82
C ARG A 93 -1.94 10.66 -23.13
N SER A 94 -3.15 10.35 -23.53
CA SER A 94 -4.22 11.36 -23.79
C SER A 94 -4.86 11.87 -22.51
N SER A 95 -4.73 11.13 -21.40
CA SER A 95 -5.26 11.49 -20.10
C SER A 95 -4.26 12.36 -19.31
N SER A 96 -4.79 13.28 -18.51
CA SER A 96 -4.03 14.02 -17.51
C SER A 96 -3.86 13.26 -16.19
N GLU A 97 -4.18 11.96 -16.17
CA GLU A 97 -4.29 11.15 -14.96
C GLU A 97 -3.56 9.81 -15.11
N ILE A 98 -3.11 9.29 -13.98
CA ILE A 98 -2.53 7.95 -13.85
C ILE A 98 -3.23 7.25 -12.69
N THR A 99 -3.81 6.08 -12.95
CA THR A 99 -4.40 5.25 -11.90
C THR A 99 -3.48 4.09 -11.58
N VAL A 100 -3.23 3.87 -10.30
CA VAL A 100 -2.37 2.79 -9.79
C VAL A 100 -3.09 2.00 -8.70
N PHE A 101 -3.01 0.68 -8.76
CA PHE A 101 -3.64 -0.19 -7.78
C PHE A 101 -2.82 -0.31 -6.49
N ALA A 102 -3.51 -0.56 -5.39
CA ALA A 102 -2.97 -0.49 -4.03
C ALA A 102 -1.82 -1.46 -3.74
N GLY A 103 -1.73 -2.58 -4.47
CA GLY A 103 -0.67 -3.58 -4.32
C GLY A 103 0.62 -3.27 -5.07
N VAL A 104 0.65 -2.25 -5.93
CA VAL A 104 1.87 -1.82 -6.62
C VAL A 104 2.86 -1.25 -5.60
N MET A 105 4.12 -1.68 -5.66
CA MET A 105 5.16 -1.09 -4.83
C MET A 105 5.39 0.37 -5.21
N LEU A 106 5.53 1.26 -4.22
CA LEU A 106 5.73 2.68 -4.48
C LEU A 106 6.99 2.93 -5.33
N THR A 107 8.06 2.19 -5.07
CA THR A 107 9.29 2.28 -5.86
C THR A 107 9.06 1.91 -7.33
N ASP A 108 8.31 0.83 -7.59
CA ASP A 108 8.00 0.40 -8.96
C ASP A 108 7.14 1.44 -9.70
N PHE A 109 6.19 2.05 -8.98
CA PHE A 109 5.39 3.16 -9.52
C PHE A 109 6.27 4.37 -9.88
N VAL A 110 7.21 4.78 -8.99
CA VAL A 110 8.11 5.91 -9.26
C VAL A 110 8.94 5.65 -10.52
N HIS A 111 9.55 4.49 -10.66
CA HIS A 111 10.29 4.12 -11.87
C HIS A 111 9.38 4.13 -13.11
N TYR A 112 8.19 3.55 -13.00
CA TYR A 112 7.22 3.49 -14.10
C TYR A 112 6.85 4.87 -14.64
N VAL A 113 6.63 5.87 -13.77
CA VAL A 113 6.24 7.23 -14.18
C VAL A 113 7.43 8.04 -14.67
N VAL A 114 8.62 7.90 -14.08
CA VAL A 114 9.86 8.54 -14.53
C VAL A 114 10.21 8.09 -15.94
N ASP A 115 10.16 6.79 -16.25
CA ASP A 115 10.39 6.25 -17.59
C ASP A 115 9.43 6.82 -18.65
N ARG A 116 8.33 7.41 -18.21
CA ARG A 116 7.30 8.05 -19.06
C ARG A 116 7.36 9.57 -19.04
N SER A 117 8.43 10.14 -18.49
CA SER A 117 8.65 11.58 -18.37
C SER A 117 7.56 12.30 -17.54
N VAL A 118 7.00 11.60 -16.54
CA VAL A 118 6.06 12.19 -15.59
C VAL A 118 6.82 12.68 -14.37
N ALA A 119 6.74 13.99 -14.11
CA ALA A 119 7.42 14.66 -13.00
C ALA A 119 6.61 14.64 -11.71
N GLY A 120 7.29 14.86 -10.60
CA GLY A 120 6.73 15.12 -9.28
C GLY A 120 6.82 13.93 -8.33
N PHE A 121 7.17 12.73 -8.80
CA PHE A 121 7.28 11.53 -7.98
C PHE A 121 8.71 11.10 -7.68
N GLU A 122 9.70 11.71 -8.30
CA GLU A 122 11.12 11.36 -8.23
C GLU A 122 11.69 11.38 -6.80
N ASN A 123 11.14 12.26 -5.95
CA ASN A 123 11.53 12.38 -4.54
C ASN A 123 11.03 11.23 -3.66
N LEU A 124 10.09 10.44 -4.14
CA LEU A 124 9.51 9.29 -3.44
C LEU A 124 10.27 7.98 -3.70
N VAL A 125 11.30 8.02 -4.56
CA VAL A 125 12.11 6.83 -4.89
C VAL A 125 12.70 6.20 -3.65
N GLY A 126 12.69 4.86 -3.60
CA GLY A 126 13.27 4.09 -2.50
C GLY A 126 12.49 4.13 -1.18
N ILE A 127 11.29 4.72 -1.13
CA ILE A 127 10.39 4.53 0.00
C ILE A 127 9.80 3.11 -0.10
N PRO A 128 10.06 2.24 0.89
CA PRO A 128 9.50 0.89 0.86
C PRO A 128 8.02 0.91 1.21
N GLY A 129 7.23 0.11 0.51
CA GLY A 129 5.79 -0.01 0.78
C GLY A 129 4.96 -0.13 -0.48
N THR A 130 3.71 -0.56 -0.32
CA THR A 130 2.72 -0.58 -1.39
C THR A 130 2.02 0.78 -1.52
N MET A 131 1.43 1.05 -2.68
CA MET A 131 0.67 2.28 -2.93
C MET A 131 -0.46 2.48 -1.89
N GLY A 132 -1.20 1.41 -1.54
CA GLY A 132 -2.23 1.51 -0.51
C GLY A 132 -1.67 1.92 0.85
N GLY A 133 -0.52 1.36 1.25
CA GLY A 133 0.17 1.77 2.48
C GLY A 133 0.73 3.20 2.41
N ALA A 134 1.21 3.62 1.25
CA ALA A 134 1.70 4.98 1.03
C ALA A 134 0.58 6.03 1.15
N ILE A 135 -0.63 5.73 0.65
CA ILE A 135 -1.81 6.58 0.81
C ILE A 135 -2.24 6.62 2.28
N TYR A 136 -2.34 5.45 2.92
CA TYR A 136 -2.71 5.34 4.34
C TYR A 136 -1.85 6.24 5.23
N MET A 137 -0.54 6.29 4.97
CA MET A 137 0.44 7.06 5.73
C MET A 137 0.69 8.47 5.20
N ASN A 138 0.08 8.89 4.08
CA ASN A 138 0.54 10.06 3.32
C ASN A 138 2.07 10.06 3.22
N ALA A 139 2.62 8.97 2.66
CA ALA A 139 4.05 8.75 2.59
C ALA A 139 4.75 9.90 1.85
N GLY A 140 5.91 10.27 2.30
CA GLY A 140 6.64 11.38 1.69
C GLY A 140 8.11 11.40 2.08
N SER A 141 8.90 12.05 1.24
CA SER A 141 10.33 12.25 1.43
C SER A 141 10.79 13.48 0.64
N PHE A 142 11.87 14.11 1.11
CA PHE A 142 12.48 15.23 0.40
C PHE A 142 11.48 16.33 -0.02
N ARG A 143 10.57 16.70 0.89
CA ARG A 143 9.52 17.72 0.73
C ARG A 143 8.46 17.37 -0.33
N CYS A 144 8.30 16.12 -0.69
CA CYS A 144 7.23 15.62 -1.53
C CYS A 144 6.41 14.60 -0.73
N GLU A 145 5.10 14.68 -0.77
CA GLU A 145 4.17 13.75 -0.16
C GLU A 145 3.20 13.19 -1.21
N ILE A 146 2.63 12.03 -0.96
CA ILE A 146 1.64 11.39 -1.85
C ILE A 146 0.49 12.35 -2.20
N LYS A 147 0.00 13.11 -1.21
CA LYS A 147 -1.13 14.05 -1.39
C LYS A 147 -0.84 15.15 -2.41
N ASP A 148 0.44 15.51 -2.64
CA ASP A 148 0.79 16.64 -3.51
C ASP A 148 0.39 16.42 -4.98
N HIS A 149 0.20 15.15 -5.37
CA HIS A 149 -0.17 14.75 -6.73
C HIS A 149 -1.46 13.91 -6.77
N LEU A 150 -2.00 13.51 -5.61
CA LEU A 150 -3.18 12.69 -5.49
C LEU A 150 -4.43 13.47 -5.92
N LYS A 151 -5.29 12.83 -6.71
CA LYS A 151 -6.58 13.35 -7.09
C LYS A 151 -7.70 12.71 -6.25
N HIS A 152 -7.79 11.38 -6.30
CA HIS A 152 -8.77 10.61 -5.54
C HIS A 152 -8.26 9.19 -5.29
N VAL A 153 -8.95 8.50 -4.40
CA VAL A 153 -8.78 7.07 -4.17
C VAL A 153 -10.10 6.32 -4.39
N MET A 154 -10.00 5.06 -4.79
CA MET A 154 -11.12 4.12 -4.74
C MET A 154 -10.98 3.25 -3.50
N VAL A 155 -12.06 3.14 -2.75
CA VAL A 155 -12.15 2.37 -1.51
C VAL A 155 -13.25 1.33 -1.65
N MET A 156 -12.94 0.07 -1.37
CA MET A 156 -13.93 -0.98 -1.26
C MET A 156 -14.40 -1.09 0.19
N ARG A 157 -15.68 -0.83 0.41
CA ARG A 157 -16.31 -0.97 1.73
C ARG A 157 -16.55 -2.44 2.07
N TYR A 158 -16.87 -2.72 3.31
CA TYR A 158 -17.08 -4.09 3.80
C TYR A 158 -18.35 -4.76 3.25
N ASP A 159 -19.28 -3.99 2.68
CA ASP A 159 -20.44 -4.49 1.94
C ASP A 159 -20.14 -4.83 0.46
N GLY A 160 -18.89 -4.57 0.01
CA GLY A 160 -18.43 -4.76 -1.37
C GLY A 160 -18.60 -3.52 -2.26
N SER A 161 -19.25 -2.47 -1.80
CA SER A 161 -19.42 -1.25 -2.61
C SER A 161 -18.11 -0.51 -2.81
N LEU A 162 -17.89 -0.05 -4.06
CA LEU A 162 -16.76 0.81 -4.40
C LEU A 162 -17.16 2.28 -4.25
N VAL A 163 -16.38 3.01 -3.46
CA VAL A 163 -16.59 4.43 -3.20
C VAL A 163 -15.37 5.23 -3.64
N LYS A 164 -15.63 6.26 -4.44
CA LYS A 164 -14.63 7.26 -4.77
C LYS A 164 -14.55 8.29 -3.64
N MET A 165 -13.35 8.59 -3.18
CA MET A 165 -13.07 9.65 -2.21
C MET A 165 -12.09 10.63 -2.84
N GLU A 166 -12.49 11.90 -2.93
CA GLU A 166 -11.64 12.96 -3.44
C GLU A 166 -10.56 13.34 -2.40
N LEU A 167 -9.51 14.04 -2.83
CA LEU A 167 -8.41 14.41 -1.94
C LEU A 167 -8.90 15.16 -0.69
N GLU A 168 -9.88 16.03 -0.85
CA GLU A 168 -10.47 16.85 0.22
C GLU A 168 -11.15 16.00 1.32
N ASP A 169 -11.63 14.81 0.96
CA ASP A 169 -12.28 13.87 1.88
C ASP A 169 -11.28 13.06 2.71
N LEU A 170 -9.99 13.08 2.35
CA LEU A 170 -8.98 12.19 2.91
C LEU A 170 -8.27 12.74 4.16
N ASP A 171 -8.52 13.99 4.54
CA ASP A 171 -7.89 14.67 5.69
C ASP A 171 -6.38 14.43 5.77
N MET A 172 -5.71 14.57 4.61
CA MET A 172 -4.29 14.26 4.50
C MET A 172 -3.41 15.37 5.06
N SER A 173 -2.61 15.02 6.04
CA SER A 173 -1.58 15.87 6.62
C SER A 173 -0.26 15.10 6.78
N TRP A 174 0.72 15.69 7.42
CA TRP A 174 2.03 15.06 7.58
C TRP A 174 1.92 13.72 8.30
N ARG A 175 2.24 12.62 7.59
CA ARG A 175 2.15 11.21 8.07
C ARG A 175 0.76 10.82 8.56
N HIS A 176 -0.30 11.38 7.98
CA HIS A 176 -1.67 11.16 8.38
C HIS A 176 -2.63 11.12 7.19
N SER A 177 -3.66 10.28 7.30
CA SER A 177 -4.87 10.29 6.47
C SER A 177 -6.08 9.85 7.29
N ILE A 178 -7.29 10.15 6.81
CA ILE A 178 -8.56 9.77 7.44
C ILE A 178 -8.69 8.27 7.74
N PHE A 179 -7.96 7.41 7.00
CA PHE A 179 -7.96 5.96 7.20
C PHE A 179 -7.32 5.53 8.53
N MET A 180 -6.57 6.40 9.20
CA MET A 180 -6.05 6.14 10.53
C MET A 180 -7.10 6.34 11.62
N ASP A 181 -8.05 7.24 11.38
CA ASP A 181 -9.07 7.64 12.35
C ASP A 181 -10.38 6.89 12.16
N LYS A 182 -10.67 6.48 10.91
CA LYS A 182 -11.94 5.87 10.53
C LYS A 182 -11.71 4.59 9.74
N ASP A 183 -12.47 3.58 10.10
CA ASP A 183 -12.53 2.31 9.39
C ASP A 183 -13.48 2.44 8.19
N LEU A 184 -12.94 2.87 7.04
CA LEU A 184 -13.71 3.20 5.84
C LEU A 184 -13.74 2.08 4.80
N GLY A 185 -12.96 1.01 5.02
CA GLY A 185 -12.77 -0.08 4.06
C GLY A 185 -11.33 -0.22 3.58
N VAL A 186 -11.16 -0.84 2.42
CA VAL A 186 -9.85 -1.16 1.84
C VAL A 186 -9.56 -0.25 0.66
N ILE A 187 -8.43 0.47 0.70
CA ILE A 187 -7.94 1.25 -0.45
C ILE A 187 -7.59 0.25 -1.57
N VAL A 188 -8.19 0.41 -2.75
CA VAL A 188 -7.96 -0.49 -3.90
C VAL A 188 -7.17 0.16 -5.02
N SER A 189 -7.31 1.46 -5.22
CA SER A 189 -6.50 2.21 -6.19
C SER A 189 -6.44 3.69 -5.86
N ALA A 190 -5.48 4.39 -6.45
CA ALA A 190 -5.33 5.83 -6.42
C ALA A 190 -5.18 6.39 -7.81
N THR A 191 -5.74 7.57 -8.04
CA THR A 191 -5.56 8.34 -9.27
C THR A 191 -4.80 9.62 -8.96
N PHE A 192 -3.76 9.86 -9.74
CA PHE A 192 -2.87 11.00 -9.59
C PHE A 192 -2.96 11.94 -10.80
N HIS A 193 -2.73 13.24 -10.57
CA HIS A 193 -2.51 14.19 -11.65
C HIS A 193 -1.18 13.91 -12.34
N ARG A 194 -1.20 13.91 -13.66
CA ARG A 194 -0.01 13.75 -14.48
C ARG A 194 0.58 15.12 -14.81
N GLN A 195 1.84 15.31 -14.50
CA GLN A 195 2.61 16.47 -14.89
C GLN A 195 3.72 16.02 -15.84
N GLU A 196 3.72 16.52 -17.08
CA GLU A 196 4.81 16.24 -18.01
C GLU A 196 6.10 16.96 -17.59
N GLY A 197 7.24 16.28 -17.76
CA GLY A 197 8.53 16.80 -17.44
C GLY A 197 9.60 16.42 -18.47
N ASN A 198 10.80 16.89 -18.24
CA ASN A 198 11.96 16.49 -19.04
C ASN A 198 12.57 15.23 -18.41
N TYR A 199 12.66 14.13 -19.18
CA TYR A 199 13.15 12.83 -18.71
C TYR A 199 14.52 12.91 -18.04
N GLU A 200 15.48 13.60 -18.67
CA GLU A 200 16.85 13.68 -18.18
C GLU A 200 16.91 14.32 -16.79
N LYS A 201 16.15 15.41 -16.59
CA LYS A 201 16.11 16.13 -15.31
C LYS A 201 15.43 15.31 -14.22
N ILE A 202 14.29 14.68 -14.56
CA ILE A 202 13.53 13.86 -13.61
C ILE A 202 14.38 12.65 -13.17
N ASN A 203 15.01 11.98 -14.14
CA ASN A 203 15.85 10.82 -13.89
C ASN A 203 17.13 11.18 -13.11
N GLU A 204 17.74 12.31 -13.39
CA GLU A 204 18.87 12.84 -12.61
C GLU A 204 18.47 13.09 -11.16
N GLU A 205 17.33 13.74 -10.93
CA GLU A 205 16.81 14.00 -9.59
C GLU A 205 16.49 12.71 -8.85
N MET A 206 15.79 11.76 -9.47
CA MET A 206 15.50 10.45 -8.90
C MET A 206 16.80 9.72 -8.50
N ASN A 207 17.79 9.66 -9.39
CA ASN A 207 19.07 9.00 -9.12
C ASN A 207 19.85 9.71 -7.99
N ARG A 208 19.76 11.02 -7.87
CA ARG A 208 20.35 11.79 -6.79
C ARG A 208 19.76 11.36 -5.43
N TRP A 209 18.42 11.23 -5.34
CA TRP A 209 17.76 10.83 -4.12
C TRP A 209 17.96 9.33 -3.79
N GLN A 210 17.97 8.48 -4.81
CA GLN A 210 18.30 7.07 -4.61
C GLN A 210 19.71 6.92 -4.02
N LYS A 211 20.69 7.59 -4.62
CA LYS A 211 22.09 7.58 -4.13
C LYS A 211 22.19 8.12 -2.69
N TRP A 212 21.43 9.17 -2.38
CA TRP A 212 21.41 9.70 -1.02
C TRP A 212 20.91 8.66 -0.02
N ARG A 213 19.82 7.93 -0.37
CA ARG A 213 19.29 6.85 0.46
C ARG A 213 20.30 5.73 0.66
N ASP A 214 20.92 5.27 -0.41
CA ASP A 214 21.90 4.18 -0.40
C ASP A 214 23.12 4.52 0.48
N THR A 215 23.43 5.80 0.63
CA THR A 215 24.59 6.25 1.42
C THR A 215 24.26 6.64 2.86
N HIS A 216 23.01 6.98 3.19
CA HIS A 216 22.62 7.52 4.49
C HIS A 216 21.63 6.67 5.28
N LEU A 217 20.94 5.73 4.62
CA LEU A 217 19.99 4.85 5.28
C LEU A 217 20.60 3.46 5.47
N GLU A 218 20.26 2.83 6.60
CA GLU A 218 20.64 1.45 6.87
C GLU A 218 19.92 0.51 5.88
N SER A 219 20.69 -0.30 5.16
CA SER A 219 20.16 -1.26 4.19
C SER A 219 20.60 -2.71 4.46
N VAL A 220 21.55 -2.90 5.40
CA VAL A 220 22.13 -4.22 5.69
C VAL A 220 21.21 -5.03 6.62
N TYR A 221 20.57 -4.34 7.57
CA TYR A 221 19.69 -4.97 8.55
C TYR A 221 18.23 -4.62 8.32
N PRO A 222 17.30 -5.55 8.64
CA PRO A 222 15.86 -5.24 8.65
C PRO A 222 15.59 -4.04 9.56
N ASN A 223 14.83 -3.06 9.02
CA ASN A 223 14.51 -1.83 9.76
C ASN A 223 13.17 -1.26 9.31
N LEU A 224 12.66 -0.28 10.03
CA LEU A 224 11.41 0.42 9.72
C LEU A 224 11.65 1.90 9.32
N GLY A 225 12.89 2.24 8.95
CA GLY A 225 13.28 3.62 8.64
C GLY A 225 13.29 4.54 9.86
N SER A 226 13.02 5.82 9.65
CA SER A 226 12.98 6.82 10.74
C SER A 226 11.77 6.62 11.63
N ILE A 227 12.01 6.29 12.90
CA ILE A 227 10.96 6.06 13.91
C ILE A 227 10.54 7.38 14.58
N PHE A 228 11.47 8.33 14.70
CA PHE A 228 11.21 9.59 15.37
C PHE A 228 10.70 10.66 14.40
N ALA A 229 9.67 11.38 14.82
CA ALA A 229 9.21 12.56 14.10
C ALA A 229 10.26 13.67 14.21
N THR A 230 10.80 14.10 13.09
CA THR A 230 11.62 15.31 13.01
C THR A 230 10.71 16.48 12.64
N LYS A 231 10.77 17.55 13.45
CA LYS A 231 10.04 18.80 13.17
C LYS A 231 10.72 19.58 12.05
#